data_b155bfa37bceaf6a792ef259b26c38c1
#
_entry.id   b155bfa37bceaf6a792ef259b26c38c1
#
_cell.length_a   1.000
_cell.length_b   1.000
_cell.length_c   1.000
_cell.angle_alpha   90.00
_cell.angle_beta   90.00
_cell.angle_gamma   90.00
#
_symmetry.space_group_name_H-M   'P 1'
#
loop_
_entity.id
_entity.type
_entity.pdbx_description
1 polymer ?
#
loop_
_entity_poly.entity_id
_entity_poly.type
_entity_poly.pdbx_seq_one_letter_code
_entity_poly.pdbx_strand_id
1 'polypeptide(L)'
;MNNQKNKGSVAQHSVHRSIFPTTRPSFFKRALDPLLGTVLFACFCAALGMAAAQAATLDIAGVKVSDEASVANTNLLLNGAGVRYKGPFKVYTAALYLNRKVSTPEAVHATPGAKRIVLTMLREIKAEEVGSLFMRSMEKNTPKADLLKVLPVLPRMGEIFAEQKKLMPGESITIDWIPGTGTVLSAKGKVLGQPFKEPEFFHAMLDIWLGKDPADWMLKDALLGKGP
;
A
#
# COMPACT_ATOMS: atom_id res chain seq x y z
N MET A 1 20.52 -72.53 -24.10
CA MET A 1 19.65 -73.32 -25.01
C MET A 1 19.30 -72.41 -26.16
N ASN A 2 19.93 -72.75 -27.25
CA ASN A 2 19.43 -72.91 -28.62
C ASN A 2 18.87 -71.62 -29.25
N ASN A 3 19.37 -71.20 -30.30
CA ASN A 3 19.95 -71.69 -31.53
C ASN A 3 19.33 -70.88 -32.69
N GLN A 4 20.12 -70.37 -33.44
CA GLN A 4 20.56 -70.62 -34.82
C GLN A 4 19.89 -69.72 -35.86
N LYS A 5 20.69 -68.94 -36.57
CA LYS A 5 21.14 -69.14 -37.98
C LYS A 5 20.03 -68.98 -39.02
N ASN A 6 20.21 -68.26 -40.11
CA ASN A 6 21.19 -68.48 -41.17
C ASN A 6 21.00 -67.41 -42.29
N LYS A 7 22.08 -66.89 -42.81
CA LYS A 7 22.52 -66.92 -44.23
C LYS A 7 21.43 -66.61 -45.29
N GLY A 8 21.61 -65.86 -46.24
CA GLY A 8 22.77 -65.52 -47.06
C GLY A 8 22.30 -65.05 -48.43
N SER A 9 23.23 -64.48 -49.14
CA SER A 9 23.54 -64.61 -50.55
C SER A 9 23.06 -63.52 -51.48
N VAL A 10 23.95 -62.61 -51.86
CA VAL A 10 24.71 -62.55 -53.08
C VAL A 10 23.90 -62.44 -54.39
N ALA A 11 24.07 -61.37 -55.08
CA ALA A 11 24.54 -61.15 -56.46
C ALA A 11 23.88 -59.98 -57.12
N GLN A 12 24.60 -59.00 -57.44
CA GLN A 12 25.27 -58.66 -58.70
C GLN A 12 24.41 -57.91 -59.76
N HIS A 13 24.98 -56.81 -60.11
CA HIS A 13 25.07 -56.19 -61.47
C HIS A 13 23.75 -55.59 -62.07
N SER A 14 23.70 -54.31 -62.26
CA SER A 14 24.09 -53.78 -63.59
C SER A 14 24.11 -52.25 -63.61
N VAL A 15 25.09 -51.78 -64.29
CA VAL A 15 25.36 -50.38 -64.67
C VAL A 15 24.26 -49.89 -65.59
N HIS A 16 23.71 -48.70 -65.30
CA HIS A 16 23.26 -47.88 -66.39
C HIS A 16 23.56 -46.39 -66.10
N ARG A 17 24.34 -45.84 -66.98
CA ARG A 17 24.58 -44.43 -67.19
C ARG A 17 23.26 -43.72 -67.49
N SER A 18 23.01 -42.52 -66.92
CA SER A 18 22.91 -41.36 -67.81
C SER A 18 22.30 -40.16 -67.06
N ILE A 19 22.97 -39.10 -67.26
CA ILE A 19 22.45 -37.76 -67.57
C ILE A 19 21.94 -36.91 -66.38
N PHE A 20 22.81 -36.01 -65.96
CA PHE A 20 22.47 -34.84 -65.16
C PHE A 20 21.64 -33.84 -65.97
N PRO A 21 20.67 -33.19 -65.37
CA PRO A 21 20.51 -31.78 -65.64
C PRO A 21 20.82 -30.94 -64.39
N THR A 22 21.77 -30.07 -64.55
CA THR A 22 22.06 -28.94 -63.67
C THR A 22 20.83 -28.04 -63.59
N THR A 23 20.14 -28.06 -62.44
CA THR A 23 19.26 -26.98 -62.06
C THR A 23 19.92 -26.14 -60.97
N ARG A 24 20.21 -24.90 -61.34
CA ARG A 24 20.69 -23.85 -60.44
C ARG A 24 19.63 -23.60 -59.34
N PRO A 25 20.03 -23.48 -58.05
CA PRO A 25 19.12 -22.98 -57.06
C PRO A 25 18.88 -21.47 -57.32
N SER A 26 17.63 -21.12 -57.67
CA SER A 26 17.21 -19.74 -57.66
C SER A 26 17.22 -19.24 -56.23
N PHE A 27 18.12 -18.30 -55.98
CA PHE A 27 18.08 -17.48 -54.77
C PHE A 27 16.76 -16.70 -54.74
N PHE A 28 15.77 -17.22 -54.04
CA PHE A 28 14.58 -16.44 -53.63
C PHE A 28 15.08 -15.41 -52.59
N LYS A 29 15.38 -14.20 -53.11
CA LYS A 29 15.48 -13.01 -52.25
C LYS A 29 14.04 -12.78 -51.69
N ARG A 30 13.77 -13.35 -50.52
CA ARG A 30 12.63 -12.87 -49.72
C ARG A 30 12.99 -11.43 -49.31
N ALA A 31 12.40 -10.50 -50.03
CA ALA A 31 12.32 -9.13 -49.59
C ALA A 31 11.52 -9.17 -48.24
N LEU A 32 12.22 -8.89 -47.14
CA LEU A 32 11.56 -8.64 -45.86
C LEU A 32 10.65 -7.43 -46.05
N ASP A 33 9.33 -7.63 -45.94
CA ASP A 33 8.37 -6.56 -46.01
C ASP A 33 8.68 -5.51 -44.96
N PRO A 34 8.97 -4.26 -45.34
CA PRO A 34 9.29 -3.19 -44.40
C PRO A 34 8.13 -2.92 -43.40
N LEU A 35 6.90 -3.33 -43.74
CA LEU A 35 5.73 -3.24 -42.90
C LEU A 35 5.81 -4.15 -41.64
N LEU A 36 6.40 -5.34 -41.75
CA LEU A 36 6.53 -6.27 -40.60
C LEU A 36 7.55 -5.78 -39.57
N GLY A 37 8.63 -5.13 -40.05
CA GLY A 37 9.64 -4.51 -39.17
C GLY A 37 9.10 -3.32 -38.38
N THR A 38 8.23 -2.52 -39.00
CA THR A 38 7.64 -1.33 -38.35
C THR A 38 6.64 -1.72 -37.26
N VAL A 39 5.84 -2.77 -37.47
CA VAL A 39 4.87 -3.26 -36.47
C VAL A 39 5.59 -3.88 -35.26
N LEU A 40 6.64 -4.66 -35.48
CA LEU A 40 7.46 -5.23 -34.39
C LEU A 40 8.20 -4.16 -33.58
N PHE A 41 8.69 -3.11 -34.22
CA PHE A 41 9.35 -2.00 -33.54
C PHE A 41 8.36 -1.14 -32.74
N ALA A 42 7.15 -0.91 -33.26
CA ALA A 42 6.08 -0.19 -32.55
C ALA A 42 5.58 -0.97 -31.33
N CYS A 43 5.44 -2.29 -31.40
CA CYS A 43 5.11 -3.14 -30.25
C CYS A 43 6.20 -3.17 -29.19
N PHE A 44 7.48 -3.15 -29.59
CA PHE A 44 8.62 -3.11 -28.66
C PHE A 44 8.71 -1.77 -27.92
N CYS A 45 8.44 -0.64 -28.60
CA CYS A 45 8.38 0.68 -27.95
C CYS A 45 7.19 0.83 -27.00
N ALA A 46 6.05 0.19 -27.29
CA ALA A 46 4.90 0.20 -26.39
C ALA A 46 5.12 -0.61 -25.10
N ALA A 47 5.98 -1.64 -25.13
CA ALA A 47 6.32 -2.45 -23.96
C ALA A 47 7.29 -1.75 -22.98
N LEU A 48 8.04 -0.75 -23.43
CA LEU A 48 9.01 0.02 -22.62
C LEU A 48 8.36 1.19 -21.85
N GLY A 49 7.09 1.49 -22.09
CA GLY A 49 6.38 2.64 -21.50
C GLY A 49 5.72 2.37 -20.14
N MET A 50 5.68 1.14 -19.63
CA MET A 50 5.16 0.82 -18.30
C MET A 50 6.28 0.81 -17.25
N ALA A 51 6.98 1.92 -17.08
CA ALA A 51 7.70 2.17 -15.84
C ALA A 51 6.61 2.30 -14.76
N ALA A 52 6.38 1.24 -13.98
CA ALA A 52 5.57 1.34 -12.78
C ALA A 52 6.21 2.44 -11.93
N ALA A 53 5.52 3.56 -11.75
CA ALA A 53 5.91 4.58 -10.81
C ALA A 53 5.98 3.90 -9.43
N GLN A 54 7.19 3.57 -8.99
CA GLN A 54 7.39 3.07 -7.64
C GLN A 54 7.14 4.23 -6.70
N ALA A 55 6.09 4.11 -5.87
CA ALA A 55 5.85 5.06 -4.80
C ALA A 55 7.14 5.20 -3.97
N ALA A 56 7.59 6.44 -3.80
CA ALA A 56 8.75 6.69 -2.97
C ALA A 56 8.42 6.28 -1.52
N THR A 57 9.39 5.70 -0.84
CA THR A 57 9.23 5.29 0.56
C THR A 57 10.18 6.04 1.45
N LEU A 58 9.67 6.52 2.58
CA LEU A 58 10.43 7.16 3.63
C LEU A 58 10.70 6.15 4.76
N ASP A 59 11.94 6.04 5.24
CA ASP A 59 12.25 5.21 6.41
C ASP A 59 12.11 6.04 7.69
N ILE A 60 11.20 5.64 8.55
CA ILE A 60 11.00 6.29 9.86
C ILE A 60 11.17 5.25 10.96
N ALA A 61 12.29 5.29 11.62
CA ALA A 61 12.64 4.36 12.71
C ALA A 61 12.52 2.87 12.29
N GLY A 62 12.92 2.54 11.06
CA GLY A 62 12.86 1.20 10.48
C GLY A 62 11.52 0.82 9.86
N VAL A 63 10.52 1.71 9.89
CA VAL A 63 9.23 1.52 9.22
C VAL A 63 9.25 2.20 7.85
N LYS A 64 8.94 1.44 6.80
CA LYS A 64 8.77 1.98 5.44
C LYS A 64 7.40 2.64 5.31
N VAL A 65 7.39 3.95 5.15
CA VAL A 65 6.20 4.77 4.95
C VAL A 65 6.14 5.18 3.48
N SER A 66 5.07 4.79 2.78
CA SER A 66 4.85 5.21 1.39
C SER A 66 4.50 6.69 1.32
N ASP A 67 4.92 7.38 0.26
CA ASP A 67 4.53 8.76 -0.04
C ASP A 67 3.08 8.89 -0.53
N GLU A 68 2.43 7.77 -0.87
CA GLU A 68 1.03 7.72 -1.28
C GLU A 68 0.27 6.60 -0.57
N ALA A 69 -1.05 6.75 -0.46
CA ALA A 69 -1.97 5.73 0.03
C ALA A 69 -3.29 5.79 -0.75
N SER A 70 -3.97 4.64 -0.91
CA SER A 70 -5.29 4.59 -1.52
C SER A 70 -6.36 4.31 -0.46
N VAL A 71 -7.42 5.12 -0.46
CA VAL A 71 -8.60 4.98 0.42
C VAL A 71 -9.85 5.09 -0.42
N ALA A 72 -10.67 4.04 -0.44
CA ALA A 72 -11.93 4.00 -1.22
C ALA A 72 -11.75 4.52 -2.66
N ASN A 73 -10.73 4.01 -3.38
CA ASN A 73 -10.35 4.39 -4.75
C ASN A 73 -9.87 5.85 -4.90
N THR A 74 -9.55 6.54 -3.81
CA THR A 74 -8.98 7.88 -3.84
C THR A 74 -7.51 7.80 -3.47
N ASN A 75 -6.62 8.31 -4.32
CA ASN A 75 -5.19 8.42 -4.02
C ASN A 75 -4.96 9.62 -3.11
N LEU A 76 -4.24 9.39 -2.03
CA LEU A 76 -3.84 10.36 -1.04
C LEU A 76 -2.33 10.50 -1.02
N LEU A 77 -1.86 11.70 -0.74
CA LEU A 77 -0.44 12.04 -0.59
C LEU A 77 -0.07 12.00 0.90
N LEU A 78 1.12 11.56 1.20
CA LEU A 78 1.69 11.69 2.54
C LEU A 78 1.81 13.18 2.90
N ASN A 79 1.02 13.64 3.87
CA ASN A 79 1.12 14.99 4.42
C ASN A 79 2.35 15.12 5.30
N GLY A 80 2.55 14.13 6.17
CA GLY A 80 3.71 14.06 7.04
C GLY A 80 3.70 12.78 7.87
N ALA A 81 4.86 12.44 8.42
CA ALA A 81 5.01 11.26 9.25
C ALA A 81 6.13 11.45 10.28
N GLY A 82 6.01 10.77 11.43
CA GLY A 82 7.00 10.87 12.49
C GLY A 82 6.87 9.76 13.52
N VAL A 83 7.71 9.83 14.56
CA VAL A 83 7.74 8.89 15.67
C VAL A 83 7.07 9.51 16.88
N ARG A 84 6.22 8.74 17.55
CA ARG A 84 5.72 9.09 18.88
C ARG A 84 6.69 8.59 19.95
N TYR A 85 7.08 9.49 20.83
CA TYR A 85 7.88 9.17 21.99
C TYR A 85 7.06 9.23 23.29
N LYS A 86 7.39 8.35 24.23
CA LYS A 86 6.93 8.40 25.63
C LYS A 86 8.17 8.37 26.53
N GLY A 87 8.62 9.53 26.98
CA GLY A 87 9.94 9.67 27.54
C GLY A 87 11.01 9.26 26.51
N PRO A 88 11.97 8.38 26.83
CA PRO A 88 13.00 7.95 25.89
C PRO A 88 12.53 6.87 24.90
N PHE A 89 11.32 6.34 25.03
CA PHE A 89 10.86 5.17 24.30
C PHE A 89 10.11 5.57 23.02
N LYS A 90 10.53 5.00 21.89
CA LYS A 90 9.77 5.01 20.64
C LYS A 90 8.58 4.07 20.80
N VAL A 91 7.36 4.58 20.54
CA VAL A 91 6.12 3.82 20.78
C VAL A 91 5.54 3.31 19.47
N TYR A 92 5.35 4.21 18.52
CA TYR A 92 4.87 3.92 17.16
C TYR A 92 5.31 5.01 16.18
N THR A 93 5.27 4.72 14.90
CA THR A 93 5.28 5.74 13.86
C THR A 93 3.86 6.11 13.50
N ALA A 94 3.62 7.38 13.17
CA ALA A 94 2.35 7.83 12.61
C ALA A 94 2.59 8.48 11.25
N ALA A 95 1.68 8.24 10.29
CA ALA A 95 1.69 8.82 8.96
C ALA A 95 0.29 9.33 8.61
N LEU A 96 0.18 10.61 8.22
CA LEU A 96 -1.06 11.27 7.82
C LEU A 96 -1.09 11.43 6.31
N TYR A 97 -2.19 10.98 5.70
CA TYR A 97 -2.41 11.06 4.25
C TYR A 97 -3.65 11.89 3.95
N LEU A 98 -3.52 12.81 3.02
CA LEU A 98 -4.55 13.75 2.58
C LEU A 98 -4.54 13.85 1.05
N ASN A 99 -5.59 14.42 0.45
CA ASN A 99 -5.61 14.67 -1.00
C ASN A 99 -4.71 15.83 -1.45
N ARG A 100 -4.22 16.64 -0.50
CA ARG A 100 -3.24 17.72 -0.70
C ARG A 100 -2.44 17.94 0.58
N LYS A 101 -1.24 18.48 0.46
CA LYS A 101 -0.40 18.84 1.61
C LYS A 101 -0.90 20.12 2.27
N VAL A 102 -0.95 20.11 3.60
CA VAL A 102 -1.31 21.26 4.44
C VAL A 102 -0.49 21.24 5.72
N SER A 103 -0.30 22.40 6.37
CA SER A 103 0.64 22.57 7.48
C SER A 103 0.00 23.04 8.79
N THR A 104 -1.34 23.12 8.85
CA THR A 104 -2.05 23.49 10.10
C THR A 104 -3.17 22.50 10.41
N PRO A 105 -3.50 22.28 11.70
CA PRO A 105 -4.60 21.42 12.11
C PRO A 105 -5.92 21.81 11.45
N GLU A 106 -6.24 23.08 11.42
CA GLU A 106 -7.48 23.64 10.85
C GLU A 106 -7.58 23.30 9.35
N ALA A 107 -6.46 23.40 8.61
CA ALA A 107 -6.43 23.04 7.20
C ALA A 107 -6.57 21.53 6.99
N VAL A 108 -6.05 20.68 7.91
CA VAL A 108 -6.28 19.23 7.88
C VAL A 108 -7.76 18.92 8.04
N HIS A 109 -8.43 19.52 9.03
CA HIS A 109 -9.87 19.34 9.27
C HIS A 109 -10.70 19.83 8.08
N ALA A 110 -10.38 21.00 7.55
CA ALA A 110 -11.10 21.63 6.42
C ALA A 110 -10.84 20.95 5.06
N THR A 111 -9.80 20.12 4.94
CA THR A 111 -9.50 19.43 3.68
C THR A 111 -10.64 18.46 3.34
N PRO A 112 -11.28 18.58 2.16
CA PRO A 112 -12.38 17.70 1.77
C PRO A 112 -11.85 16.32 1.32
N GLY A 113 -12.77 15.34 1.24
CA GLY A 113 -12.47 14.01 0.72
C GLY A 113 -11.97 13.03 1.78
N ALA A 114 -11.41 11.92 1.30
CA ALA A 114 -10.88 10.88 2.16
C ALA A 114 -9.62 11.36 2.90
N LYS A 115 -9.40 10.79 4.08
CA LYS A 115 -8.20 11.03 4.90
C LYS A 115 -7.80 9.71 5.56
N ARG A 116 -6.51 9.53 5.82
CA ARG A 116 -5.98 8.36 6.52
C ARG A 116 -4.92 8.75 7.52
N ILE A 117 -4.96 8.16 8.70
CA ILE A 117 -3.80 8.10 9.59
C ILE A 117 -3.45 6.64 9.86
N VAL A 118 -2.17 6.31 9.75
CA VAL A 118 -1.62 4.96 9.99
C VAL A 118 -0.68 5.04 11.17
N LEU A 119 -0.87 4.17 12.15
CA LEU A 119 0.02 3.99 13.28
C LEU A 119 0.69 2.63 13.15
N THR A 120 2.02 2.57 13.07
CA THR A 120 2.76 1.30 13.04
C THR A 120 3.55 1.15 14.33
N MET A 121 3.29 0.10 15.07
CA MET A 121 3.88 -0.14 16.39
C MET A 121 5.37 -0.40 16.28
N LEU A 122 6.15 0.24 17.16
CA LEU A 122 7.59 0.01 17.31
C LEU A 122 7.92 -0.87 18.53
N ARG A 123 6.92 -1.14 19.35
CA ARG A 123 6.99 -2.03 20.52
C ARG A 123 5.65 -2.72 20.75
N GLU A 124 5.65 -3.80 21.53
CA GLU A 124 4.40 -4.41 21.97
C GLU A 124 3.61 -3.44 22.86
N ILE A 125 2.31 -3.30 22.60
CA ILE A 125 1.38 -2.50 23.36
C ILE A 125 0.08 -3.29 23.54
N LYS A 126 -0.50 -3.27 24.73
CA LYS A 126 -1.84 -3.80 24.95
C LYS A 126 -2.86 -2.92 24.22
N ALA A 127 -3.74 -3.54 23.45
CA ALA A 127 -4.73 -2.80 22.66
C ALA A 127 -5.69 -1.99 23.54
N GLU A 128 -6.01 -2.50 24.72
CA GLU A 128 -6.79 -1.79 25.74
C GLU A 128 -6.10 -0.47 26.19
N GLU A 129 -4.77 -0.48 26.33
CA GLU A 129 -4.00 0.74 26.66
C GLU A 129 -4.12 1.78 25.52
N VAL A 130 -4.09 1.33 24.25
CA VAL A 130 -4.27 2.22 23.10
C VAL A 130 -5.67 2.82 23.11
N GLY A 131 -6.71 2.01 23.30
CA GLY A 131 -8.10 2.48 23.41
C GLY A 131 -8.29 3.50 24.54
N SER A 132 -7.74 3.19 25.73
CA SER A 132 -7.82 4.09 26.88
C SER A 132 -7.05 5.40 26.68
N LEU A 133 -5.90 5.36 25.99
CA LEU A 133 -5.14 6.58 25.65
C LEU A 133 -5.93 7.43 24.64
N PHE A 134 -6.55 6.81 23.65
CA PHE A 134 -7.37 7.50 22.65
C PHE A 134 -8.55 8.21 23.32
N MET A 135 -9.30 7.51 24.17
CA MET A 135 -10.43 8.11 24.89
C MET A 135 -10.00 9.33 25.70
N ARG A 136 -8.98 9.21 26.55
CA ARG A 136 -8.48 10.34 27.34
C ARG A 136 -7.97 11.50 26.49
N SER A 137 -7.32 11.21 25.36
CA SER A 137 -6.84 12.28 24.48
C SER A 137 -7.97 12.96 23.73
N MET A 138 -9.02 12.23 23.34
CA MET A 138 -10.23 12.81 22.75
C MET A 138 -10.94 13.73 23.75
N GLU A 139 -11.14 13.31 25.00
CA GLU A 139 -11.75 14.13 26.06
C GLU A 139 -11.02 15.46 26.27
N LYS A 140 -9.68 15.45 26.21
CA LYS A 140 -8.86 16.66 26.41
C LYS A 140 -8.87 17.62 25.23
N ASN A 141 -8.97 17.09 24.01
CA ASN A 141 -8.78 17.86 22.80
C ASN A 141 -10.07 18.23 22.08
N THR A 142 -11.16 17.47 22.27
CA THR A 142 -12.43 17.69 21.59
C THR A 142 -13.26 18.77 22.31
N PRO A 143 -13.80 19.76 21.58
CA PRO A 143 -14.74 20.71 22.15
C PRO A 143 -15.95 19.98 22.81
N LYS A 144 -16.42 20.50 23.95
CA LYS A 144 -17.49 19.85 24.73
C LYS A 144 -18.74 19.54 23.92
N ALA A 145 -19.13 20.43 23.00
CA ALA A 145 -20.32 20.25 22.16
C ALA A 145 -20.14 19.05 21.19
N ASP A 146 -18.94 18.84 20.65
CA ASP A 146 -18.63 17.73 19.75
C ASP A 146 -18.38 16.43 20.53
N LEU A 147 -17.77 16.52 21.70
CA LEU A 147 -17.61 15.38 22.59
C LEU A 147 -18.97 14.74 22.94
N LEU A 148 -20.00 15.55 23.21
CA LEU A 148 -21.37 15.05 23.50
C LEU A 148 -21.92 14.20 22.32
N LYS A 149 -21.58 14.53 21.09
CA LYS A 149 -22.00 13.75 19.90
C LYS A 149 -21.22 12.42 19.77
N VAL A 150 -20.01 12.39 20.28
CA VAL A 150 -19.11 11.23 20.20
C VAL A 150 -19.30 10.26 21.36
N LEU A 151 -19.71 10.74 22.54
CA LEU A 151 -19.90 9.91 23.73
C LEU A 151 -20.70 8.60 23.49
N PRO A 152 -21.81 8.59 22.72
CA PRO A 152 -22.58 7.36 22.50
C PRO A 152 -21.81 6.26 21.77
N VAL A 153 -20.76 6.59 21.00
CA VAL A 153 -20.00 5.62 20.19
C VAL A 153 -18.70 5.19 20.85
N LEU A 154 -18.26 5.85 21.93
CA LEU A 154 -17.02 5.51 22.63
C LEU A 154 -17.01 4.09 23.24
N PRO A 155 -18.10 3.56 23.84
CA PRO A 155 -18.12 2.17 24.33
C PRO A 155 -17.78 1.17 23.23
N ARG A 156 -18.38 1.32 22.04
CA ARG A 156 -18.10 0.45 20.89
C ARG A 156 -16.64 0.53 20.45
N MET A 157 -16.02 1.70 20.49
CA MET A 157 -14.58 1.85 20.23
C MET A 157 -13.76 1.07 21.25
N GLY A 158 -14.13 1.14 22.54
CA GLY A 158 -13.48 0.38 23.62
C GLY A 158 -13.54 -1.12 23.40
N GLU A 159 -14.70 -1.66 23.01
CA GLU A 159 -14.91 -3.07 22.69
C GLU A 159 -14.03 -3.52 21.53
N ILE A 160 -13.99 -2.73 20.44
CA ILE A 160 -13.15 -2.98 19.26
C ILE A 160 -11.69 -3.14 19.65
N PHE A 161 -11.15 -2.27 20.51
CA PHE A 161 -9.77 -2.38 20.96
C PHE A 161 -9.56 -3.55 21.93
N ALA A 162 -10.51 -3.84 22.81
CA ALA A 162 -10.40 -4.96 23.74
C ALA A 162 -10.28 -6.31 23.00
N GLU A 163 -11.00 -6.50 21.90
CA GLU A 163 -10.92 -7.69 21.06
C GLU A 163 -9.52 -7.93 20.45
N GLN A 164 -8.73 -6.88 20.24
CA GLN A 164 -7.41 -6.99 19.62
C GLN A 164 -6.33 -7.52 20.56
N LYS A 165 -6.58 -7.59 21.87
CA LYS A 165 -5.67 -8.03 22.96
C LYS A 165 -4.37 -7.23 22.97
N LYS A 166 -3.50 -7.42 21.98
CA LYS A 166 -2.21 -6.73 21.85
C LYS A 166 -1.83 -6.44 20.40
N LEU A 167 -1.00 -5.44 20.25
CA LEU A 167 -0.37 -5.03 19.00
C LEU A 167 1.14 -5.24 19.12
N MET A 168 1.72 -5.96 18.16
CA MET A 168 3.14 -6.30 18.12
C MET A 168 3.91 -5.26 17.29
N PRO A 169 5.25 -5.16 17.46
CA PRO A 169 6.07 -4.37 16.55
C PRO A 169 5.80 -4.73 15.08
N GLY A 170 5.65 -3.72 14.23
CA GLY A 170 5.31 -3.86 12.82
C GLY A 170 3.82 -3.99 12.52
N GLU A 171 2.98 -4.31 13.50
CA GLU A 171 1.53 -4.29 13.30
C GLU A 171 1.00 -2.84 13.29
N SER A 172 -0.02 -2.60 12.47
CA SER A 172 -0.58 -1.26 12.27
C SER A 172 -2.05 -1.15 12.69
N ILE A 173 -2.41 0.05 13.13
CA ILE A 173 -3.78 0.55 13.19
C ILE A 173 -3.93 1.59 12.09
N THR A 174 -5.03 1.51 11.36
CA THR A 174 -5.41 2.48 10.34
C THR A 174 -6.74 3.09 10.67
N ILE A 175 -6.84 4.41 10.56
CA ILE A 175 -8.05 5.18 10.81
C ILE A 175 -8.34 5.97 9.54
N ASP A 176 -9.40 5.58 8.83
CA ASP A 176 -9.79 6.17 7.56
C ASP A 176 -11.07 6.97 7.71
N TRP A 177 -11.08 8.20 7.23
CA TRP A 177 -12.30 8.91 6.92
C TRP A 177 -12.68 8.66 5.47
N ILE A 178 -13.87 8.15 5.23
CA ILE A 178 -14.42 7.88 3.91
C ILE A 178 -15.72 8.65 3.76
N PRO A 179 -15.80 9.68 2.90
CA PRO A 179 -17.02 10.43 2.65
C PRO A 179 -18.20 9.52 2.33
N GLY A 180 -19.34 9.77 2.98
CA GLY A 180 -20.55 8.95 2.84
C GLY A 180 -20.55 7.62 3.61
N THR A 181 -19.39 7.15 4.08
CA THR A 181 -19.28 5.92 4.87
C THR A 181 -19.04 6.22 6.36
N GLY A 182 -18.15 7.18 6.65
CA GLY A 182 -17.72 7.52 8.01
C GLY A 182 -16.29 7.08 8.31
N THR A 183 -15.96 6.97 9.60
CA THR A 183 -14.65 6.52 10.08
C THR A 183 -14.59 5.00 10.12
N VAL A 184 -13.64 4.45 9.39
CA VAL A 184 -13.32 3.01 9.37
C VAL A 184 -12.04 2.78 10.16
N LEU A 185 -12.11 1.93 11.17
CA LEU A 185 -10.97 1.46 11.94
C LEU A 185 -10.49 0.13 11.39
N SER A 186 -9.17 -0.04 11.26
CA SER A 186 -8.57 -1.31 10.90
C SER A 186 -7.38 -1.59 11.79
N ALA A 187 -7.13 -2.86 12.11
CA ALA A 187 -5.89 -3.29 12.73
C ALA A 187 -5.38 -4.56 12.05
N LYS A 188 -4.05 -4.69 11.93
CA LYS A 188 -3.42 -5.87 11.31
C LYS A 188 -3.96 -6.15 9.90
N GLY A 189 -4.34 -5.11 9.16
CA GLY A 189 -4.93 -5.21 7.82
C GLY A 189 -6.40 -5.64 7.77
N LYS A 190 -7.08 -5.78 8.91
CA LYS A 190 -8.50 -6.17 8.98
C LYS A 190 -9.35 -5.01 9.50
N VAL A 191 -10.49 -4.77 8.86
CA VAL A 191 -11.49 -3.79 9.32
C VAL A 191 -12.09 -4.27 10.64
N LEU A 192 -12.25 -3.36 11.58
CA LEU A 192 -12.76 -3.60 12.93
C LEU A 192 -14.17 -3.01 13.07
N GLY A 193 -15.14 -3.88 13.28
CA GLY A 193 -16.54 -3.48 13.48
C GLY A 193 -17.14 -2.72 12.29
N GLN A 194 -18.21 -1.97 12.57
CA GLN A 194 -18.88 -1.13 11.58
C GLN A 194 -18.28 0.29 11.57
N PRO A 195 -18.37 1.04 10.47
CA PRO A 195 -17.94 2.44 10.42
C PRO A 195 -18.66 3.30 11.46
N PHE A 196 -17.96 4.31 11.98
CA PHE A 196 -18.54 5.39 12.80
C PHE A 196 -18.98 6.50 11.86
N LYS A 197 -20.29 6.79 11.84
CA LYS A 197 -20.87 7.71 10.86
C LYS A 197 -20.70 9.18 11.23
N GLU A 198 -20.48 9.45 12.50
CA GLU A 198 -20.34 10.78 13.08
C GLU A 198 -19.03 11.44 12.60
N PRO A 199 -19.07 12.55 11.83
CA PRO A 199 -17.86 13.25 11.40
C PRO A 199 -17.01 13.74 12.58
N GLU A 200 -17.67 14.10 13.67
CA GLU A 200 -17.03 14.56 14.90
C GLU A 200 -16.17 13.47 15.53
N PHE A 201 -16.50 12.19 15.32
CA PHE A 201 -15.67 11.08 15.79
C PHE A 201 -14.31 11.07 15.08
N PHE A 202 -14.27 11.27 13.74
CA PHE A 202 -13.00 11.36 13.02
C PHE A 202 -12.18 12.59 13.43
N HIS A 203 -12.84 13.73 13.61
CA HIS A 203 -12.19 14.95 14.10
C HIS A 203 -11.57 14.72 15.47
N ALA A 204 -12.33 14.17 16.40
CA ALA A 204 -11.83 13.86 17.74
C ALA A 204 -10.66 12.85 17.71
N MET A 205 -10.71 11.86 16.82
CA MET A 205 -9.57 10.93 16.61
C MET A 205 -8.33 11.64 16.09
N LEU A 206 -8.44 12.54 15.12
CA LEU A 206 -7.31 13.33 14.62
C LEU A 206 -6.71 14.25 15.69
N ASP A 207 -7.56 14.82 16.54
CA ASP A 207 -7.14 15.75 17.59
C ASP A 207 -6.33 15.09 18.69
N ILE A 208 -6.27 13.76 18.75
CA ILE A 208 -5.30 13.03 19.57
C ILE A 208 -3.86 13.47 19.23
N TRP A 209 -3.59 13.74 17.96
CA TRP A 209 -2.27 14.16 17.47
C TRP A 209 -2.20 15.62 17.07
N LEU A 210 -3.30 16.23 16.61
CA LEU A 210 -3.32 17.58 16.05
C LEU A 210 -3.93 18.62 16.97
N GLY A 211 -4.58 18.17 18.05
CA GLY A 211 -5.28 19.05 18.99
C GLY A 211 -4.35 19.94 19.82
N LYS A 212 -4.95 20.67 20.77
CA LYS A 212 -4.26 21.62 21.65
C LYS A 212 -3.32 20.96 22.68
N ASP A 213 -3.62 19.70 23.08
CA ASP A 213 -2.81 18.87 23.99
C ASP A 213 -2.49 17.55 23.28
N PRO A 214 -1.63 17.57 22.24
CA PRO A 214 -1.38 16.41 21.40
C PRO A 214 -0.64 15.31 22.17
N ALA A 215 -0.77 14.08 21.70
CA ALA A 215 -0.05 12.94 22.24
C ALA A 215 1.48 13.15 22.26
N ASP A 216 2.01 13.94 21.32
CA ASP A 216 3.43 14.31 21.20
C ASP A 216 3.56 15.53 20.29
N TRP A 217 4.24 16.60 20.75
CA TRP A 217 4.40 17.84 19.99
C TRP A 217 5.30 17.68 18.77
N MET A 218 6.38 16.91 18.86
CA MET A 218 7.26 16.66 17.73
C MET A 218 6.53 15.85 16.66
N LEU A 219 5.73 14.88 17.08
CA LEU A 219 4.90 14.12 16.15
C LEU A 219 3.85 14.99 15.48
N LYS A 220 3.20 15.92 16.22
CA LYS A 220 2.25 16.89 15.64
C LYS A 220 2.90 17.68 14.50
N ASP A 221 4.08 18.26 14.75
CA ASP A 221 4.80 19.03 13.73
C ASP A 221 5.21 18.17 12.54
N ALA A 222 5.68 16.95 12.78
CA ALA A 222 6.02 16.01 11.72
C ALA A 222 4.80 15.63 10.85
N LEU A 223 3.62 15.39 11.46
CA LEU A 223 2.38 15.10 10.72
C LEU A 223 1.90 16.29 9.89
N LEU A 224 2.20 17.51 10.32
CA LEU A 224 1.89 18.75 9.60
C LEU A 224 2.95 19.11 8.54
N GLY A 225 3.91 18.21 8.27
CA GLY A 225 4.97 18.45 7.29
C GLY A 225 5.96 19.55 7.69
N LYS A 226 5.95 19.95 8.95
CA LYS A 226 6.98 20.80 9.53
C LYS A 226 8.10 19.83 9.92
N GLY A 227 9.18 19.81 9.14
CA GLY A 227 10.31 18.91 9.38
C GLY A 227 10.84 18.99 10.82
N PRO A 228 11.65 17.96 11.24
CA PRO A 228 12.34 18.06 12.53
C PRO A 228 13.30 19.20 12.56
#